data_b52df9b731ba3cfa18d809ffa12e11de
#
_entry.id   b52df9b731ba3cfa18d809ffa12e11de
#
_cell.length_a   1.000
_cell.length_b   1.000
_cell.length_c   1.000
_cell.angle_alpha   90.00
_cell.angle_beta   90.00
_cell.angle_gamma   90.00
#
_symmetry.space_group_name_H-M   'P 1'
#
loop_
_entity.id
_entity.type
_entity.pdbx_description
1 polymer ?
#
loop_
_entity_poly.entity_id
_entity_poly.type
_entity_poly.pdbx_seq_one_letter_code
_entity_poly.pdbx_strand_id
1 'polypeptide(L)'
;MAKNVLNFDLGLERFYINNDKNRYLEFNPTDASLYQKFNSLYSFFEERSTQHEANSFESEEDIMAFIDAQDKALKEKLDNIFGSGSCERVFGSLNLFSPTKTGATIFENFIEALTPMIEKSAILSHQESSKRIKKYT
;
A
#
# COMPACT_ATOMS: atom_id res chain seq x y z
N MET A 1 -21.03 21.89 -19.16
CA MET A 1 -21.26 21.61 -17.73
C MET A 1 -21.95 20.25 -17.57
N ALA A 2 -21.39 19.38 -16.79
CA ALA A 2 -21.97 18.05 -16.58
C ALA A 2 -23.27 18.19 -15.78
N LYS A 3 -24.36 17.62 -16.31
CA LYS A 3 -25.67 17.64 -15.65
C LYS A 3 -25.87 16.49 -14.68
N ASN A 4 -25.10 15.40 -14.85
CA ASN A 4 -25.23 14.19 -14.05
C ASN A 4 -24.00 14.07 -13.13
N VAL A 5 -23.98 14.86 -12.06
CA VAL A 5 -22.89 14.88 -11.10
C VAL A 5 -23.42 14.51 -9.73
N LEU A 6 -22.77 13.51 -9.10
CA LEU A 6 -23.03 13.12 -7.72
C LEU A 6 -21.83 13.57 -6.87
N ASN A 7 -22.12 14.32 -5.82
CA ASN A 7 -21.09 14.80 -4.90
C ASN A 7 -21.36 14.21 -3.52
N PHE A 8 -20.44 13.41 -3.03
CA PHE A 8 -20.54 12.84 -1.70
C PHE A 8 -19.14 12.52 -1.15
N ASP A 9 -19.05 12.50 0.18
CA ASP A 9 -17.79 12.25 0.87
C ASP A 9 -17.43 10.76 0.81
N LEU A 10 -16.22 10.47 0.30
CA LEU A 10 -15.67 9.11 0.26
C LEU A 10 -14.76 8.82 1.45
N GLY A 11 -14.58 9.78 2.35
CA GLY A 11 -13.68 9.63 3.49
C GLY A 11 -12.21 9.64 3.11
N LEU A 12 -11.86 10.16 1.94
CA LEU A 12 -10.48 10.17 1.47
C LEU A 12 -9.65 11.18 2.23
N GLU A 13 -8.46 10.75 2.66
CA GLU A 13 -7.48 11.61 3.31
C GLU A 13 -6.14 11.47 2.59
N ARG A 14 -5.36 12.54 2.56
CA ARG A 14 -4.02 12.54 1.99
C ARG A 14 -2.99 12.35 3.08
N PHE A 15 -2.09 11.40 2.84
CA PHE A 15 -0.97 11.12 3.72
C PHE A 15 0.32 11.46 2.98
N TYR A 16 1.02 12.46 3.46
CA TYR A 16 2.23 12.96 2.80
C TYR A 16 3.44 12.14 3.24
N ILE A 17 4.27 11.78 2.27
CA ILE A 17 5.44 10.94 2.50
C ILE A 17 6.62 11.84 2.86
N ASN A 18 7.17 11.62 4.07
CA ASN A 18 8.35 12.35 4.55
C ASN A 18 8.20 13.88 4.45
N ASN A 19 7.00 14.39 4.72
CA ASN A 19 6.66 15.80 4.66
C ASN A 19 6.80 16.45 3.28
N ASP A 20 6.86 15.65 2.23
CA ASP A 20 6.93 16.14 0.86
C ASP A 20 5.50 16.27 0.30
N LYS A 21 5.11 17.51 -0.03
CA LYS A 21 3.76 17.81 -0.54
C LYS A 21 3.49 17.18 -1.90
N ASN A 22 4.53 16.84 -2.65
CA ASN A 22 4.40 16.24 -3.97
C ASN A 22 4.34 14.71 -3.92
N ARG A 23 4.60 14.12 -2.75
CA ARG A 23 4.57 12.68 -2.53
C ARG A 23 3.49 12.37 -1.50
N TYR A 24 2.40 11.80 -1.96
CA TYR A 24 1.27 11.49 -1.08
C TYR A 24 0.51 10.27 -1.56
N LEU A 25 -0.18 9.66 -0.63
CA LEU A 25 -1.22 8.67 -0.90
C LEU A 25 -2.56 9.24 -0.49
N GLU A 26 -3.60 8.96 -1.26
CA GLU A 26 -4.95 9.37 -0.93
C GLU A 26 -5.82 8.12 -0.83
N PHE A 27 -6.38 7.88 0.35
CA PHE A 27 -7.23 6.73 0.58
C PHE A 27 -8.10 6.98 1.81
N ASN A 28 -9.11 6.13 1.98
CA ASN A 28 -9.96 6.17 3.17
C ASN A 28 -9.37 5.22 4.22
N PRO A 29 -8.77 5.73 5.32
CA PRO A 29 -8.13 4.87 6.32
C PRO A 29 -9.11 4.01 7.10
N THR A 30 -10.42 4.31 7.03
CA THR A 30 -11.46 3.53 7.71
C THR A 30 -12.12 2.50 6.81
N ASP A 31 -11.65 2.35 5.58
CA ASP A 31 -12.18 1.36 4.63
C ASP A 31 -11.85 -0.05 5.13
N ALA A 32 -12.89 -0.80 5.46
CA ALA A 32 -12.73 -2.17 5.98
C ALA A 32 -12.05 -3.10 4.98
N SER A 33 -12.23 -2.86 3.68
CA SER A 33 -11.61 -3.69 2.65
C SER A 33 -10.10 -3.46 2.51
N LEU A 34 -9.63 -2.31 2.96
CA LEU A 34 -8.23 -1.91 2.83
C LEU A 34 -7.29 -2.81 3.64
N TYR A 35 -7.72 -3.17 4.85
CA TYR A 35 -6.94 -4.05 5.74
C TYR A 35 -6.66 -5.41 5.07
N GLN A 36 -7.69 -6.00 4.46
CA GLN A 36 -7.54 -7.27 3.75
C GLN A 36 -6.63 -7.15 2.53
N LYS A 37 -6.75 -6.04 1.80
CA LYS A 37 -5.88 -5.76 0.66
C LYS A 37 -4.41 -5.65 1.08
N PHE A 38 -4.15 -5.04 2.22
CA PHE A 38 -2.79 -4.94 2.77
C PHE A 38 -2.24 -6.28 3.20
N ASN A 39 -3.05 -7.11 3.84
CA ASN A 39 -2.60 -8.46 4.21
C ASN A 39 -2.24 -9.28 2.98
N SER A 40 -3.05 -9.19 1.93
CA SER A 40 -2.77 -9.87 0.66
C SER A 40 -1.49 -9.35 0.03
N LEU A 41 -1.26 -8.06 0.09
CA LEU A 41 -0.07 -7.42 -0.45
C LEU A 41 1.18 -7.86 0.29
N TYR A 42 1.12 -7.90 1.61
CA TYR A 42 2.25 -8.35 2.44
C TYR A 42 2.56 -9.82 2.19
N SER A 43 1.55 -10.67 2.08
CA SER A 43 1.73 -12.08 1.75
C SER A 43 2.38 -12.26 0.38
N PHE A 44 1.98 -11.47 -0.58
CA PHE A 44 2.60 -11.47 -1.92
C PHE A 44 4.08 -11.09 -1.83
N PHE A 45 4.39 -10.06 -1.08
CA PHE A 45 5.78 -9.62 -0.89
C PHE A 45 6.63 -10.71 -0.23
N GLU A 46 6.14 -11.33 0.84
CA GLU A 46 6.85 -12.41 1.51
C GLU A 46 7.11 -13.60 0.59
N GLU A 47 6.09 -14.01 -0.17
CA GLU A 47 6.22 -15.10 -1.12
C GLU A 47 7.30 -14.81 -2.16
N ARG A 48 7.30 -13.60 -2.71
CA ARG A 48 8.31 -13.21 -3.71
C ARG A 48 9.71 -13.12 -3.14
N SER A 49 9.85 -12.64 -1.91
CA SER A 49 11.14 -12.61 -1.22
C SER A 49 11.68 -14.01 -0.98
N THR A 50 10.81 -14.95 -0.57
CA THR A 50 11.17 -16.34 -0.36
C THR A 50 11.59 -17.01 -1.68
N GLN A 51 10.89 -16.71 -2.77
CA GLN A 51 11.25 -17.24 -4.09
C GLN A 51 12.64 -16.75 -4.53
N HIS A 52 12.97 -15.51 -4.25
CA HIS A 52 14.29 -14.98 -4.54
C HIS A 52 15.39 -15.76 -3.81
N GLU A 53 15.18 -16.06 -2.54
CA GLU A 53 16.13 -16.84 -1.74
C GLU A 53 16.24 -18.30 -2.21
N ALA A 54 15.13 -18.89 -2.65
CA ALA A 54 15.07 -20.29 -3.04
C ALA A 54 15.61 -20.56 -4.45
N ASN A 55 15.58 -19.56 -5.35
CA ASN A 55 15.99 -19.75 -6.73
C ASN A 55 17.50 -19.63 -6.90
N SER A 56 18.04 -20.51 -7.75
CA SER A 56 19.42 -20.42 -8.19
C SER A 56 19.48 -19.63 -9.49
N PHE A 57 20.33 -18.60 -9.52
CA PHE A 57 20.52 -17.76 -10.70
C PHE A 57 21.88 -18.03 -11.30
N GLU A 58 21.96 -18.08 -12.64
CA GLU A 58 23.21 -18.35 -13.34
C GLU A 58 24.09 -17.10 -13.48
N SER A 59 23.48 -15.90 -13.40
CA SER A 59 24.23 -14.65 -13.58
C SER A 59 23.62 -13.52 -12.75
N GLU A 60 24.41 -12.45 -12.56
CA GLU A 60 23.91 -11.23 -11.90
C GLU A 60 22.78 -10.60 -12.73
N GLU A 61 22.83 -10.71 -14.05
CA GLU A 61 21.77 -10.19 -14.93
C GLU A 61 20.45 -10.89 -14.67
N ASP A 62 20.48 -12.20 -14.45
CA ASP A 62 19.27 -12.97 -14.14
C ASP A 62 18.68 -12.56 -12.79
N ILE A 63 19.53 -12.31 -11.80
CA ILE A 63 19.11 -11.81 -10.48
C ILE A 63 18.43 -10.46 -10.62
N MET A 64 19.03 -9.54 -11.35
CA MET A 64 18.50 -8.20 -11.55
C MET A 64 17.18 -8.22 -12.30
N ALA A 65 17.07 -9.06 -13.34
CA ALA A 65 15.83 -9.22 -14.09
C ALA A 65 14.71 -9.77 -13.20
N PHE A 66 15.02 -10.71 -12.34
CA PHE A 66 14.05 -11.26 -11.39
C PHE A 66 13.57 -10.19 -10.41
N ILE A 67 14.50 -9.44 -9.80
CA ILE A 67 14.16 -8.37 -8.86
C ILE A 67 13.30 -7.30 -9.53
N ASP A 68 13.65 -6.89 -10.74
CA ASP A 68 12.86 -5.90 -11.48
C ASP A 68 11.45 -6.40 -11.78
N ALA A 69 11.30 -7.66 -12.15
CA ALA A 69 9.99 -8.25 -12.43
C ALA A 69 9.13 -8.29 -11.17
N GLN A 70 9.72 -8.63 -10.01
CA GLN A 70 8.99 -8.65 -8.75
C GLN A 70 8.58 -7.25 -8.31
N ASP A 71 9.44 -6.26 -8.50
CA ASP A 71 9.14 -4.86 -8.21
C ASP A 71 7.95 -4.35 -9.03
N LYS A 72 7.95 -4.63 -10.33
CA LYS A 72 6.84 -4.24 -11.21
C LYS A 72 5.54 -4.88 -10.79
N ALA A 73 5.55 -6.16 -10.44
CA ALA A 73 4.36 -6.88 -10.00
C ALA A 73 3.82 -6.30 -8.69
N LEU A 74 4.70 -5.98 -7.74
CA LEU A 74 4.32 -5.38 -6.47
C LEU A 74 3.73 -3.98 -6.65
N LYS A 75 4.37 -3.16 -7.48
CA LYS A 75 3.89 -1.81 -7.78
C LYS A 75 2.54 -1.82 -8.48
N GLU A 76 2.31 -2.78 -9.36
CA GLU A 76 1.01 -2.93 -10.01
C GLU A 76 -0.08 -3.22 -8.98
N LYS A 77 0.18 -4.09 -8.02
CA LYS A 77 -0.76 -4.38 -6.94
C LYS A 77 -1.02 -3.17 -6.05
N LEU A 78 0.02 -2.40 -5.73
CA LEU A 78 -0.12 -1.16 -4.96
C LEU A 78 -0.96 -0.12 -5.72
N ASP A 79 -0.73 0.04 -7.01
CA ASP A 79 -1.50 0.97 -7.83
C ASP A 79 -2.96 0.54 -7.94
N ASN A 80 -3.24 -0.76 -7.92
CA ASN A 80 -4.62 -1.26 -7.90
C ASN A 80 -5.34 -0.90 -6.60
N ILE A 81 -4.61 -0.77 -5.50
CA ILE A 81 -5.18 -0.41 -4.20
C ILE A 81 -5.34 1.11 -4.07
N PHE A 82 -4.31 1.87 -4.42
CA PHE A 82 -4.24 3.32 -4.18
C PHE A 82 -4.55 4.18 -5.40
N GLY A 83 -4.62 3.59 -6.58
CA GLY A 83 -4.84 4.30 -7.82
C GLY A 83 -3.61 4.31 -8.72
N SER A 84 -3.86 4.36 -10.02
CA SER A 84 -2.81 4.38 -11.03
C SER A 84 -1.85 5.54 -10.81
N GLY A 85 -0.55 5.27 -10.89
CA GLY A 85 0.50 6.29 -10.72
C GLY A 85 0.89 6.56 -9.27
N SER A 86 0.25 5.91 -8.29
CA SER A 86 0.57 6.13 -6.88
C SER A 86 2.00 5.75 -6.53
N CYS A 87 2.48 4.61 -7.03
CA CYS A 87 3.84 4.16 -6.75
C CYS A 87 4.89 5.11 -7.33
N GLU A 88 4.68 5.61 -8.53
CA GLU A 88 5.59 6.58 -9.13
C GLU A 88 5.64 7.87 -8.31
N ARG A 89 4.49 8.32 -7.85
CA ARG A 89 4.40 9.54 -7.02
C ARG A 89 5.09 9.37 -5.67
N VAL A 90 4.95 8.20 -5.03
CA VAL A 90 5.46 7.95 -3.68
C VAL A 90 6.93 7.50 -3.72
N PHE A 91 7.25 6.55 -4.57
CA PHE A 91 8.56 5.88 -4.57
C PHE A 91 9.47 6.30 -5.73
N GLY A 92 8.92 6.96 -6.75
CA GLY A 92 9.66 7.27 -7.96
C GLY A 92 10.10 6.00 -8.65
N SER A 93 11.38 5.94 -9.02
CA SER A 93 11.97 4.79 -9.71
C SER A 93 12.63 3.78 -8.76
N LEU A 94 12.52 3.97 -7.44
CA LEU A 94 13.13 3.07 -6.47
C LEU A 94 12.51 1.67 -6.56
N ASN A 95 13.36 0.66 -6.45
CA ASN A 95 12.92 -0.73 -6.37
C ASN A 95 12.50 -1.02 -4.93
N LEU A 96 11.27 -1.50 -4.74
CA LEU A 96 10.70 -1.70 -3.40
C LEU A 96 11.35 -2.83 -2.61
N PHE A 97 12.08 -3.71 -3.28
CA PHE A 97 12.84 -4.78 -2.63
C PHE A 97 14.24 -4.33 -2.19
N SER A 98 14.61 -3.09 -2.49
CA SER A 98 15.92 -2.57 -2.10
C SER A 98 16.04 -2.42 -0.59
N PRO A 99 17.16 -2.81 0.01
CA PRO A 99 17.37 -2.63 1.45
C PRO A 99 17.65 -1.17 1.79
N THR A 100 17.27 -0.79 3.01
CA THR A 100 17.55 0.51 3.59
C THR A 100 18.63 0.37 4.65
N LYS A 101 18.98 1.48 5.30
CA LYS A 101 20.04 1.52 6.32
C LYS A 101 19.79 0.56 7.49
N THR A 102 18.53 0.28 7.80
CA THR A 102 18.18 -0.64 8.89
C THR A 102 18.22 -2.11 8.46
N GLY A 103 18.41 -2.38 7.16
CA GLY A 103 18.36 -3.72 6.60
C GLY A 103 16.97 -4.11 6.10
N ALA A 104 15.92 -3.44 6.54
CA ALA A 104 14.58 -3.66 6.02
C ALA A 104 14.45 -3.07 4.62
N THR A 105 13.61 -3.67 3.79
CA THR A 105 13.36 -3.15 2.44
C THR A 105 12.50 -1.88 2.49
N ILE A 106 12.49 -1.14 1.39
CA ILE A 106 11.63 0.05 1.26
C ILE A 106 10.17 -0.34 1.49
N PHE A 107 9.73 -1.46 0.91
CA PHE A 107 8.36 -1.93 1.07
C PHE A 107 8.03 -2.25 2.53
N GLU A 108 8.92 -2.93 3.24
CA GLU A 108 8.71 -3.25 4.67
C GLU A 108 8.58 -1.99 5.51
N ASN A 109 9.42 -1.00 5.26
CA ASN A 109 9.34 0.28 5.97
C ASN A 109 8.03 1.01 5.68
N PHE A 110 7.56 0.94 4.43
CA PHE A 110 6.29 1.52 4.00
C PHE A 110 5.12 0.87 4.76
N ILE A 111 5.06 -0.44 4.79
CA ILE A 111 4.00 -1.18 5.48
C ILE A 111 4.03 -0.89 6.98
N GLU A 112 5.21 -0.85 7.60
CA GLU A 112 5.36 -0.54 9.01
C GLU A 112 4.81 0.85 9.35
N ALA A 113 5.08 1.84 8.50
CA ALA A 113 4.59 3.21 8.71
C ALA A 113 3.08 3.33 8.53
N LEU A 114 2.51 2.55 7.62
CA LEU A 114 1.11 2.66 7.22
C LEU A 114 0.16 1.85 8.09
N THR A 115 0.58 0.67 8.54
CA THR A 115 -0.27 -0.27 9.28
C THR A 115 -0.95 0.34 10.50
N PRO A 116 -0.26 1.09 11.39
CA PRO A 116 -0.92 1.65 12.57
C PRO A 116 -2.05 2.62 12.25
N MET A 117 -1.92 3.37 11.16
CA MET A 117 -2.95 4.33 10.75
C MET A 117 -4.21 3.64 10.29
N ILE A 118 -4.07 2.53 9.58
CA ILE A 118 -5.20 1.78 9.04
C ILE A 118 -5.91 1.00 10.15
N GLU A 119 -5.19 0.26 10.96
CA GLU A 119 -5.76 -0.54 12.04
C GLU A 119 -6.52 0.31 13.05
N LYS A 120 -5.89 1.39 13.51
CA LYS A 120 -6.50 2.29 14.49
C LYS A 120 -7.79 2.92 13.94
N SER A 121 -7.74 3.45 12.74
CA SER A 121 -8.88 4.12 12.10
C SER A 121 -10.03 3.15 11.83
N ALA A 122 -9.72 1.96 11.35
CA ALA A 122 -10.72 0.93 11.06
C ALA A 122 -11.45 0.48 12.34
N ILE A 123 -10.71 0.27 13.43
CA ILE A 123 -11.29 -0.14 14.73
C ILE A 123 -12.21 0.93 15.27
N LEU A 124 -11.75 2.20 15.28
CA LEU A 124 -12.55 3.31 15.78
C LEU A 124 -13.82 3.50 14.96
N SER A 125 -13.71 3.42 13.64
CA SER A 125 -14.86 3.54 12.75
C SER A 125 -15.87 2.44 12.98
N HIS A 126 -15.41 1.20 13.15
CA HIS A 126 -16.29 0.07 13.43
C HIS A 126 -17.04 0.24 14.77
N GLN A 127 -16.35 0.71 15.79
CA GLN A 127 -16.97 0.98 17.10
C GLN A 127 -18.05 2.06 17.01
N GLU A 128 -17.79 3.14 16.29
CA GLU A 128 -18.76 4.20 16.09
C GLU A 128 -19.98 3.73 15.30
N SER A 129 -19.78 2.94 14.25
CA SER A 129 -20.86 2.36 13.46
C SER A 129 -21.75 1.45 14.32
N SER A 130 -21.13 0.63 15.16
CA SER A 130 -21.86 -0.24 16.08
C SER A 130 -22.71 0.54 17.07
N LYS A 131 -22.19 1.64 17.60
CA LYS A 131 -22.94 2.53 18.50
C LYS A 131 -24.14 3.17 17.80
N ARG A 132 -23.97 3.59 16.55
CA ARG A 132 -25.07 4.18 15.77
C ARG A 132 -26.17 3.16 15.46
N ILE A 133 -25.80 1.96 15.11
CA ILE A 133 -26.73 0.88 14.82
C ILE A 133 -27.55 0.56 16.08
N LYS A 134 -26.92 0.46 17.23
CA LYS A 134 -27.60 0.20 18.50
C LYS A 134 -28.60 1.29 18.84
N LYS A 135 -28.32 2.54 18.50
CA LYS A 135 -29.21 3.66 18.74
C LYS A 135 -30.54 3.55 17.98
N TYR A 136 -30.55 2.87 16.83
CA TYR A 136 -31.75 2.73 15.99
C TYR A 136 -32.45 1.39 16.15
N THR A 137 -31.94 0.52 16.98
CA THR A 137 -32.57 -0.76 17.31
C THR A 137 -33.14 -0.75 18.73
#